data_da6c61d3b9c1308eec45aa5b0623833f
#
_entry.id   da6c61d3b9c1308eec45aa5b0623833f
#
_cell.length_a   1.000
_cell.length_b   1.000
_cell.length_c   1.000
_cell.angle_alpha   90.00
_cell.angle_beta   90.00
_cell.angle_gamma   90.00
#
_symmetry.space_group_name_H-M   'P 1'
#
loop_
_entity.id
_entity.type
_entity.pdbx_description
1 polymer ?
#
loop_
_entity_poly.entity_id
_entity_poly.type
_entity_poly.pdbx_seq_one_letter_code
_entity_poly.pdbx_strand_id
1 'polypeptide(L)'
;MGSEMCIRDRSIDVTFDEAFRGAQRKVSYRVPSTGEEHNITVKIPAGAVSGGKLRYRGRGEVGANGGPRGDLVITTNVANHPVFKRDGADVRMDFPVSMYEAALGTKASVPMPDGTEVRLSIPAGTQPGRTFRIPEKGAPDIKNKGKIGSVYVTVQVKVPTMLSKKEREALESLQAADGRNYREEGHNGA
;
A
#
# COMPACT_ATOMS: atom_id res chain seq x y z
N MET A 1 25.56 2.13 -9.58
CA MET A 1 26.30 1.67 -8.40
C MET A 1 25.40 0.68 -7.70
N GLY A 2 25.69 -0.63 -7.89
CA GLY A 2 24.91 -1.70 -7.28
C GLY A 2 25.24 -1.80 -5.80
N SER A 3 24.23 -1.69 -4.96
CA SER A 3 24.37 -1.93 -3.52
C SER A 3 24.68 -3.42 -3.32
N GLU A 4 25.92 -3.74 -2.99
CA GLU A 4 26.32 -5.07 -2.55
C GLU A 4 25.70 -5.32 -1.18
N MET A 5 24.66 -6.13 -1.14
CA MET A 5 24.03 -6.54 0.12
C MET A 5 24.73 -7.77 0.65
N CYS A 6 25.58 -7.57 1.67
CA CYS A 6 26.29 -8.63 2.37
C CYS A 6 25.29 -9.42 3.23
N ILE A 7 25.08 -10.70 2.90
CA ILE A 7 24.08 -11.55 3.58
C ILE A 7 24.65 -12.04 4.92
N ARG A 8 24.37 -11.30 5.99
CA ARG A 8 24.21 -11.87 7.35
C ARG A 8 22.72 -12.01 7.71
N ASP A 9 21.86 -11.15 7.14
CA ASP A 9 20.42 -11.30 7.17
C ASP A 9 19.94 -11.54 5.75
N ARG A 10 19.35 -12.70 5.53
CA ARG A 10 18.84 -13.17 4.23
C ARG A 10 17.56 -12.42 3.88
N SER A 11 17.61 -11.09 3.81
CA SER A 11 16.50 -10.22 3.46
C SER A 11 16.80 -9.44 2.18
N ILE A 12 15.75 -9.17 1.41
CA ILE A 12 15.81 -8.32 0.23
C ILE A 12 14.78 -7.21 0.36
N ASP A 13 15.26 -5.97 0.25
CA ASP A 13 14.39 -4.80 0.23
C ASP A 13 13.79 -4.65 -1.17
N VAL A 14 12.48 -4.56 -1.23
CA VAL A 14 11.71 -4.38 -2.46
C VAL A 14 10.79 -3.18 -2.32
N THR A 15 10.56 -2.46 -3.40
CA THR A 15 9.60 -1.37 -3.41
C THR A 15 8.17 -1.90 -3.33
N PHE A 16 7.23 -1.04 -2.97
CA PHE A 16 5.81 -1.38 -3.00
C PHE A 16 5.38 -1.89 -4.38
N ASP A 17 5.80 -1.19 -5.46
CA ASP A 17 5.45 -1.55 -6.84
C ASP A 17 6.01 -2.91 -7.26
N GLU A 18 7.26 -3.20 -6.91
CA GLU A 18 7.88 -4.50 -7.17
C GLU A 18 7.15 -5.64 -6.43
N ALA A 19 6.77 -5.39 -5.18
CA ALA A 19 6.01 -6.36 -4.39
C ALA A 19 4.56 -6.52 -4.92
N PHE A 20 3.98 -5.44 -5.46
CA PHE A 20 2.63 -5.46 -6.00
C PHE A 20 2.56 -6.22 -7.34
N ARG A 21 3.45 -5.87 -8.28
CA ARG A 21 3.45 -6.42 -9.66
C ARG A 21 4.27 -7.69 -9.81
N GLY A 22 5.15 -7.96 -8.86
CA GLY A 22 6.21 -8.95 -8.99
C GLY A 22 7.42 -8.39 -9.74
N ALA A 23 8.60 -8.90 -9.39
CA ALA A 23 9.85 -8.47 -9.98
C ALA A 23 10.88 -9.59 -10.00
N GLN A 24 11.99 -9.39 -10.74
CA GLN A 24 13.16 -10.24 -10.67
C GLN A 24 14.36 -9.36 -10.33
N ARG A 25 15.13 -9.76 -9.32
CA ARG A 25 16.36 -9.09 -8.92
C ARG A 25 17.54 -10.04 -8.90
N LYS A 26 18.66 -9.62 -9.44
CA LYS A 26 19.93 -10.31 -9.28
C LYS A 26 20.53 -9.92 -7.93
N VAL A 27 20.83 -10.91 -7.10
CA VAL A 27 21.40 -10.73 -5.77
C VAL A 27 22.67 -11.55 -5.68
N SER A 28 23.75 -10.91 -5.26
CA SER A 28 25.00 -11.59 -4.95
C SER A 28 25.01 -12.00 -3.47
N TYR A 29 25.39 -13.22 -3.17
CA TYR A 29 25.56 -13.68 -1.81
C TYR A 29 26.86 -14.47 -1.65
N ARG A 30 27.47 -14.35 -0.49
CA ARG A 30 28.67 -15.10 -0.15
C ARG A 30 28.27 -16.29 0.73
N VAL A 31 28.77 -17.47 0.38
CA VAL A 31 28.63 -18.68 1.21
C VAL A 31 29.63 -18.60 2.35
N PRO A 32 29.21 -18.51 3.62
CA PRO A 32 30.13 -18.32 4.74
C PRO A 32 31.16 -19.46 4.90
N SER A 33 30.77 -20.69 4.58
CA SER A 33 31.62 -21.89 4.72
C SER A 33 32.71 -21.99 3.67
N THR A 34 32.52 -21.45 2.46
CA THR A 34 33.50 -21.55 1.35
C THR A 34 34.08 -20.20 0.95
N GLY A 35 33.49 -19.08 1.38
CA GLY A 35 33.85 -17.72 0.98
C GLY A 35 33.52 -17.39 -0.47
N GLU A 36 32.90 -18.31 -1.21
CA GLU A 36 32.53 -18.13 -2.62
C GLU A 36 31.36 -17.15 -2.77
N GLU A 37 31.45 -16.29 -3.79
CA GLU A 37 30.36 -15.42 -4.18
C GLU A 37 29.52 -16.09 -5.27
N HIS A 38 28.22 -16.14 -5.03
CA HIS A 38 27.28 -16.68 -5.99
C HIS A 38 26.24 -15.59 -6.35
N ASN A 39 25.88 -15.56 -7.64
CA ASN A 39 24.79 -14.72 -8.13
C ASN A 39 23.52 -15.57 -8.29
N ILE A 40 22.43 -15.09 -7.74
CA ILE A 40 21.10 -15.69 -7.89
C ILE A 40 20.09 -14.67 -8.39
N THR A 41 19.22 -15.10 -9.29
CA THR A 41 18.06 -14.29 -9.66
C THR A 41 16.91 -14.60 -8.70
N VAL A 42 16.58 -13.64 -7.84
CA VAL A 42 15.45 -13.72 -6.91
C VAL A 42 14.19 -13.30 -7.65
N LYS A 43 13.24 -14.22 -7.77
CA LYS A 43 11.92 -13.96 -8.33
C LYS A 43 10.96 -13.59 -7.21
N ILE A 44 10.56 -12.33 -7.15
CA ILE A 44 9.59 -11.79 -6.22
C ILE A 44 8.21 -12.02 -6.82
N PRO A 45 7.32 -12.80 -6.18
CA PRO A 45 5.99 -13.02 -6.72
C PRO A 45 5.14 -11.76 -6.61
N ALA A 46 4.22 -11.56 -7.56
CA ALA A 46 3.21 -10.52 -7.45
C ALA A 46 2.36 -10.73 -6.19
N GLY A 47 2.14 -9.66 -5.45
CA GLY A 47 1.46 -9.71 -4.16
C GLY A 47 2.39 -10.01 -2.96
N ALA A 48 3.72 -10.06 -3.14
CA ALA A 48 4.66 -10.26 -2.05
C ALA A 48 4.38 -9.33 -0.87
N VAL A 49 4.53 -9.87 0.35
CA VAL A 49 4.31 -9.15 1.61
C VAL A 49 5.61 -9.06 2.39
N SER A 50 5.71 -8.07 3.27
CA SER A 50 6.84 -7.94 4.18
C SER A 50 6.90 -9.15 5.12
N GLY A 51 8.10 -9.71 5.33
CA GLY A 51 8.30 -10.95 6.07
C GLY A 51 8.02 -12.23 5.27
N GLY A 52 7.62 -12.12 4.00
CA GLY A 52 7.44 -13.25 3.10
C GLY A 52 8.77 -13.99 2.88
N LYS A 53 8.74 -15.33 2.85
CA LYS A 53 9.93 -16.17 2.69
C LYS A 53 9.98 -16.80 1.31
N LEU A 54 11.06 -16.55 0.58
CA LEU A 54 11.36 -17.15 -0.72
C LEU A 54 12.42 -18.23 -0.54
N ARG A 55 12.09 -19.48 -0.89
CA ARG A 55 12.97 -20.62 -0.70
C ARG A 55 13.59 -21.07 -2.01
N TYR A 56 14.92 -21.14 -2.04
CA TYR A 56 15.72 -21.61 -3.16
C TYR A 56 16.45 -22.90 -2.76
N ARG A 57 16.00 -24.03 -3.28
CA ARG A 57 16.53 -25.35 -2.93
C ARG A 57 17.98 -25.51 -3.40
N GLY A 58 18.83 -26.10 -2.55
CA GLY A 58 20.24 -26.42 -2.86
C GLY A 58 21.12 -25.18 -3.10
N ARG A 59 20.71 -23.99 -2.68
CA ARG A 59 21.47 -22.73 -2.82
C ARG A 59 22.00 -22.19 -1.49
N GLY A 60 21.82 -22.92 -0.40
CA GLY A 60 22.31 -22.56 0.91
C GLY A 60 23.76 -23.06 1.15
N GLU A 61 24.10 -23.23 2.41
CA GLU A 61 25.41 -23.69 2.84
C GLU A 61 25.71 -25.15 2.45
N VAL A 62 26.98 -25.48 2.33
CA VAL A 62 27.42 -26.85 2.14
C VAL A 62 27.16 -27.66 3.41
N GLY A 63 26.54 -28.83 3.29
CA GLY A 63 26.28 -29.71 4.42
C GLY A 63 27.57 -30.15 5.11
N ALA A 64 27.49 -30.50 6.40
CA ALA A 64 28.59 -31.03 7.15
C ALA A 64 29.18 -32.27 6.44
N ASN A 65 30.53 -32.40 6.44
CA ASN A 65 31.25 -33.50 5.81
C ASN A 65 31.02 -33.66 4.30
N GLY A 66 30.81 -32.56 3.55
CA GLY A 66 30.60 -32.64 2.10
C GLY A 66 29.19 -33.11 1.68
N GLY A 67 28.25 -33.08 2.59
CA GLY A 67 26.85 -33.40 2.32
C GLY A 67 26.17 -32.42 1.35
N PRO A 68 24.95 -32.72 0.89
CA PRO A 68 24.22 -31.85 -0.06
C PRO A 68 24.03 -30.47 0.50
N ARG A 69 24.03 -29.45 -0.41
CA ARG A 69 23.79 -28.06 -0.02
C ARG A 69 22.39 -27.89 0.55
N GLY A 70 22.27 -27.10 1.62
CA GLY A 70 21.01 -26.68 2.20
C GLY A 70 20.24 -25.71 1.30
N ASP A 71 19.11 -25.25 1.78
CA ASP A 71 18.28 -24.28 1.06
C ASP A 71 18.63 -22.83 1.46
N LEU A 72 18.57 -21.93 0.51
CA LEU A 72 18.65 -20.50 0.76
C LEU A 72 17.23 -19.97 0.95
N VAL A 73 16.96 -19.36 2.11
CA VAL A 73 15.71 -18.69 2.40
C VAL A 73 15.96 -17.18 2.43
N ILE A 74 15.26 -16.44 1.58
CA ILE A 74 15.34 -14.98 1.50
C ILE A 74 14.04 -14.40 2.00
N THR A 75 14.11 -13.48 2.96
CA THR A 75 12.94 -12.76 3.48
C THR A 75 12.77 -11.47 2.69
N THR A 76 11.55 -11.20 2.22
CA THR A 76 11.22 -9.95 1.55
C THR A 76 10.89 -8.87 2.59
N ASN A 77 11.45 -7.68 2.42
CA ASN A 77 11.11 -6.50 3.20
C ASN A 77 10.53 -5.46 2.25
N VAL A 78 9.23 -5.19 2.36
CA VAL A 78 8.55 -4.27 1.45
C VAL A 78 8.60 -2.86 2.02
N ALA A 79 9.16 -1.93 1.25
CA ALA A 79 9.24 -0.53 1.62
C ALA A 79 7.82 0.10 1.70
N ASN A 80 7.65 1.02 2.63
CA ASN A 80 6.42 1.78 2.75
C ASN A 80 6.22 2.68 1.52
N HIS A 81 4.97 2.77 1.07
CA HIS A 81 4.57 3.70 0.01
C HIS A 81 3.90 4.94 0.64
N PRO A 82 4.15 6.16 0.13
CA PRO A 82 3.60 7.39 0.73
C PRO A 82 2.07 7.46 0.68
N VAL A 83 1.44 6.81 -0.28
CA VAL A 83 -0.01 6.85 -0.51
C VAL A 83 -0.69 5.53 -0.15
N PHE A 84 -0.09 4.40 -0.54
CA PHE A 84 -0.71 3.09 -0.42
C PHE A 84 -0.18 2.31 0.78
N LYS A 85 -1.10 1.78 1.59
CA LYS A 85 -0.80 0.90 2.73
C LYS A 85 -1.33 -0.51 2.44
N ARG A 86 -0.47 -1.52 2.56
CA ARG A 86 -0.86 -2.93 2.35
C ARG A 86 -1.51 -3.53 3.59
N ASP A 87 -2.55 -4.30 3.36
CA ASP A 87 -3.23 -5.13 4.37
C ASP A 87 -3.53 -6.49 3.72
N GLY A 88 -2.53 -7.38 3.74
CA GLY A 88 -2.57 -8.62 2.97
C GLY A 88 -2.64 -8.38 1.46
N ALA A 89 -3.70 -8.86 0.82
CA ALA A 89 -3.99 -8.60 -0.59
C ALA A 89 -4.70 -7.24 -0.81
N ASP A 90 -5.34 -6.72 0.23
CA ASP A 90 -6.02 -5.43 0.16
C ASP A 90 -5.03 -4.26 0.24
N VAL A 91 -5.45 -3.12 -0.29
CA VAL A 91 -4.70 -1.86 -0.23
C VAL A 91 -5.60 -0.78 0.34
N ARG A 92 -5.09 0.01 1.27
CA ARG A 92 -5.77 1.16 1.85
C ARG A 92 -5.09 2.43 1.41
N MET A 93 -5.88 3.48 1.18
CA MET A 93 -5.37 4.81 0.90
C MET A 93 -6.29 5.88 1.49
N ASP A 94 -5.69 6.99 1.87
CA ASP A 94 -6.41 8.21 2.21
C ASP A 94 -6.56 9.07 0.95
N PHE A 95 -7.78 9.54 0.69
CA PHE A 95 -8.07 10.37 -0.46
C PHE A 95 -8.61 11.73 -0.03
N PRO A 96 -7.85 12.81 -0.26
CA PRO A 96 -8.30 14.15 0.12
C PRO A 96 -9.41 14.64 -0.80
N VAL A 97 -10.45 15.19 -0.21
CA VAL A 97 -11.52 15.90 -0.91
C VAL A 97 -11.77 17.23 -0.20
N SER A 98 -12.18 18.24 -0.93
CA SER A 98 -12.58 19.51 -0.32
C SER A 98 -13.91 19.36 0.43
N MET A 99 -14.15 20.23 1.40
CA MET A 99 -15.44 20.27 2.09
C MET A 99 -16.61 20.52 1.13
N TYR A 100 -16.38 21.24 0.04
CA TYR A 100 -17.39 21.51 -0.99
C TYR A 100 -17.75 20.24 -1.75
N GLU A 101 -16.74 19.45 -2.17
CA GLU A 101 -16.96 18.16 -2.84
C GLU A 101 -17.64 17.15 -1.91
N ALA A 102 -17.29 17.16 -0.63
CA ALA A 102 -17.92 16.28 0.36
C ALA A 102 -19.39 16.65 0.60
N ALA A 103 -19.70 17.94 0.64
CA ALA A 103 -21.07 18.45 0.86
C ALA A 103 -21.96 18.29 -0.36
N LEU A 104 -21.44 18.64 -1.55
CA LEU A 104 -22.23 18.68 -2.80
C LEU A 104 -22.19 17.37 -3.59
N GLY A 105 -21.23 16.50 -3.27
CA GLY A 105 -20.90 15.31 -4.05
C GLY A 105 -20.01 15.63 -5.24
N THR A 106 -19.23 14.65 -5.68
CA THR A 106 -18.30 14.79 -6.80
C THR A 106 -18.02 13.45 -7.46
N LYS A 107 -17.43 13.50 -8.65
CA LYS A 107 -16.82 12.36 -9.33
C LYS A 107 -15.32 12.62 -9.44
N ALA A 108 -14.54 11.95 -8.62
CA ALA A 108 -13.10 12.12 -8.55
C ALA A 108 -12.36 10.97 -9.24
N SER A 109 -11.23 11.28 -9.87
CA SER A 109 -10.31 10.27 -10.39
C SER A 109 -9.36 9.85 -9.27
N VAL A 110 -9.37 8.57 -8.91
CA VAL A 110 -8.57 8.01 -7.81
C VAL A 110 -7.47 7.14 -8.40
N PRO A 111 -6.20 7.41 -8.08
CA PRO A 111 -5.09 6.59 -8.55
C PRO A 111 -5.13 5.20 -7.89
N MET A 112 -4.83 4.18 -8.69
CA MET A 112 -4.76 2.80 -8.23
C MET A 112 -3.32 2.30 -8.15
N PRO A 113 -3.05 1.27 -7.32
CA PRO A 113 -1.70 0.71 -7.19
C PRO A 113 -1.14 0.10 -8.48
N ASP A 114 -2.02 -0.27 -9.42
CA ASP A 114 -1.64 -0.78 -10.73
C ASP A 114 -1.23 0.33 -11.73
N GLY A 115 -1.28 1.60 -11.31
CA GLY A 115 -1.00 2.77 -12.14
C GLY A 115 -2.17 3.22 -13.00
N THR A 116 -3.33 2.58 -12.89
CA THR A 116 -4.58 3.03 -13.52
C THR A 116 -5.30 4.05 -12.64
N GLU A 117 -6.31 4.69 -13.19
CA GLU A 117 -7.22 5.56 -12.44
C GLU A 117 -8.64 5.01 -12.49
N VAL A 118 -9.34 5.12 -11.37
CA VAL A 118 -10.75 4.75 -11.28
C VAL A 118 -11.57 5.97 -10.92
N ARG A 119 -12.65 6.19 -11.67
CA ARG A 119 -13.59 7.27 -11.38
C ARG A 119 -14.52 6.86 -10.24
N LEU A 120 -14.32 7.46 -9.07
CA LEU A 120 -15.11 7.24 -7.87
C LEU A 120 -16.21 8.30 -7.74
N SER A 121 -17.45 7.86 -7.57
CA SER A 121 -18.57 8.75 -7.26
C SER A 121 -18.67 8.92 -5.74
N ILE A 122 -18.47 10.13 -5.26
CA ILE A 122 -18.59 10.51 -3.85
C ILE A 122 -19.95 11.20 -3.68
N PRO A 123 -20.89 10.59 -2.95
CA PRO A 123 -22.22 11.16 -2.75
C PRO A 123 -22.18 12.47 -1.96
N ALA A 124 -23.17 13.34 -2.18
CA ALA A 124 -23.37 14.52 -1.36
C ALA A 124 -23.57 14.14 0.11
N GLY A 125 -23.05 14.96 1.03
CA GLY A 125 -23.09 14.70 2.46
C GLY A 125 -22.11 13.62 2.95
N THR A 126 -21.08 13.28 2.16
CA THR A 126 -20.07 12.33 2.58
C THR A 126 -19.27 12.86 3.76
N GLN A 127 -19.23 12.08 4.84
CA GLN A 127 -18.55 12.44 6.08
C GLN A 127 -17.05 12.04 6.03
N PRO A 128 -16.18 12.74 6.78
CA PRO A 128 -14.78 12.35 6.96
C PRO A 128 -14.66 10.90 7.47
N GLY A 129 -13.69 10.14 6.96
CA GLY A 129 -13.47 8.75 7.35
C GLY A 129 -14.36 7.73 6.63
N ARG A 130 -15.33 8.15 5.83
CA ARG A 130 -16.10 7.23 4.99
C ARG A 130 -15.18 6.50 4.03
N THR A 131 -15.34 5.18 3.98
CA THR A 131 -14.50 4.32 3.15
C THR A 131 -15.30 3.72 2.00
N PHE A 132 -14.75 3.81 0.79
CA PHE A 132 -15.26 3.20 -0.43
C PHE A 132 -14.39 2.00 -0.81
N ARG A 133 -15.02 0.89 -1.14
CA ARG A 133 -14.32 -0.32 -1.60
C ARG A 133 -14.35 -0.37 -3.12
N ILE A 134 -13.18 -0.55 -3.73
CA ILE A 134 -13.01 -0.79 -5.17
C ILE A 134 -12.52 -2.23 -5.31
N PRO A 135 -13.37 -3.17 -5.74
CA PRO A 135 -13.00 -4.58 -5.86
C PRO A 135 -11.97 -4.80 -6.97
N GLU A 136 -11.20 -5.88 -6.85
CA GLU A 136 -10.24 -6.36 -7.86
C GLU A 136 -9.17 -5.34 -8.29
N LYS A 137 -8.89 -4.33 -7.44
CA LYS A 137 -7.85 -3.32 -7.64
C LYS A 137 -6.72 -3.41 -6.61
N GLY A 138 -6.82 -4.33 -5.66
CA GLY A 138 -5.76 -4.66 -4.71
C GLY A 138 -4.67 -5.53 -5.33
N ALA A 139 -3.82 -6.10 -4.48
CA ALA A 139 -2.75 -6.99 -4.92
C ALA A 139 -3.25 -8.42 -5.13
N PRO A 140 -2.54 -9.21 -5.94
CA PRO A 140 -2.75 -10.65 -6.00
C PRO A 140 -2.56 -11.30 -4.62
N ASP A 141 -3.45 -12.22 -4.27
CA ASP A 141 -3.36 -12.98 -3.02
C ASP A 141 -2.44 -14.19 -3.21
N ILE A 142 -1.30 -14.20 -2.53
CA ILE A 142 -0.33 -15.30 -2.62
C ILE A 142 -0.90 -16.60 -2.04
N LYS A 143 -1.76 -16.51 -1.03
CA LYS A 143 -2.36 -17.67 -0.36
C LYS A 143 -3.49 -18.30 -1.17
N ASN A 144 -4.26 -17.46 -1.84
CA ASN A 144 -5.42 -17.86 -2.64
C ASN A 144 -5.19 -17.50 -4.10
N LYS A 145 -4.54 -18.41 -4.84
CA LYS A 145 -4.22 -18.19 -6.27
C LYS A 145 -5.48 -17.80 -7.07
N GLY A 146 -5.34 -16.76 -7.88
CA GLY A 146 -6.42 -16.24 -8.72
C GLY A 146 -7.35 -15.23 -8.05
N LYS A 147 -7.17 -14.95 -6.74
CA LYS A 147 -7.87 -13.86 -6.06
C LYS A 147 -7.04 -12.58 -6.07
N ILE A 148 -7.72 -11.47 -6.31
CA ILE A 148 -7.17 -10.12 -6.23
C ILE A 148 -7.90 -9.41 -5.10
N GLY A 149 -7.16 -8.69 -4.28
CA GLY A 149 -7.73 -7.89 -3.20
C GLY A 149 -8.48 -6.66 -3.69
N SER A 150 -8.94 -5.86 -2.77
CA SER A 150 -9.67 -4.62 -3.03
C SER A 150 -8.82 -3.42 -2.64
N VAL A 151 -9.13 -2.25 -3.22
CA VAL A 151 -8.64 -0.97 -2.71
C VAL A 151 -9.73 -0.33 -1.85
N TYR A 152 -9.35 0.08 -0.65
CA TYR A 152 -10.20 0.82 0.29
C TYR A 152 -9.74 2.28 0.30
N VAL A 153 -10.62 3.16 -0.19
CA VAL A 153 -10.39 4.60 -0.30
C VAL A 153 -11.12 5.30 0.84
N THR A 154 -10.36 5.83 1.80
CA THR A 154 -10.92 6.57 2.95
C THR A 154 -10.90 8.06 2.68
N VAL A 155 -12.06 8.68 2.70
CA VAL A 155 -12.22 10.12 2.43
C VAL A 155 -11.67 10.94 3.59
N GLN A 156 -10.76 11.86 3.25
CA GLN A 156 -10.20 12.87 4.15
C GLN A 156 -10.70 14.24 3.73
N VAL A 157 -11.72 14.74 4.43
CA VAL A 157 -12.27 16.06 4.11
C VAL A 157 -11.29 17.15 4.53
N LYS A 158 -10.94 18.02 3.59
CA LYS A 158 -10.06 19.17 3.79
C LYS A 158 -10.87 20.46 3.79
N VAL A 159 -10.68 21.27 4.82
CA VAL A 159 -11.21 22.63 4.90
C VAL A 159 -10.11 23.63 4.53
N PRO A 160 -10.42 24.73 3.85
CA PRO A 160 -9.44 25.76 3.54
C PRO A 160 -8.91 26.40 4.83
N THR A 161 -7.59 26.57 4.93
CA THR A 161 -6.93 27.15 6.09
C THR A 161 -6.79 28.67 5.98
N MET A 162 -6.77 29.19 4.77
CA MET A 162 -6.76 30.63 4.47
C MET A 162 -7.93 30.98 3.58
N LEU A 163 -8.72 31.97 4.00
CA LEU A 163 -9.90 32.42 3.29
C LEU A 163 -9.70 33.84 2.79
N SER A 164 -10.01 34.10 1.55
CA SER A 164 -10.23 35.45 1.04
C SER A 164 -11.45 36.08 1.70
N LYS A 165 -11.60 37.41 1.59
CA LYS A 165 -12.76 38.12 2.13
C LYS A 165 -14.10 37.58 1.56
N LYS A 166 -14.13 37.31 0.26
CA LYS A 166 -15.32 36.77 -0.42
C LYS A 166 -15.69 35.36 0.05
N GLU A 167 -14.69 34.48 0.24
CA GLU A 167 -14.91 33.12 0.73
C GLU A 167 -15.42 33.13 2.17
N ARG A 168 -14.88 34.00 3.01
CA ARG A 168 -15.36 34.18 4.39
C ARG A 168 -16.81 34.61 4.41
N GLU A 169 -17.18 35.66 3.68
CA GLU A 169 -18.53 36.18 3.58
C GLU A 169 -19.51 35.10 3.09
N ALA A 170 -19.10 34.30 2.10
CA ALA A 170 -19.94 33.20 1.61
C ALA A 170 -20.15 32.11 2.66
N LEU A 171 -19.10 31.73 3.40
CA LEU A 171 -19.21 30.73 4.47
C LEU A 171 -20.01 31.22 5.67
N GLU A 172 -19.88 32.48 6.05
CA GLU A 172 -20.72 33.13 7.10
C GLU A 172 -22.19 33.15 6.71
N SER A 173 -22.48 33.45 5.46
CA SER A 173 -23.83 33.38 4.92
C SER A 173 -24.41 31.97 4.95
N LEU A 174 -23.62 30.97 4.57
CA LEU A 174 -24.00 29.56 4.63
C LEU A 174 -24.19 29.10 6.08
N GLN A 175 -23.34 29.52 7.00
CA GLN A 175 -23.45 29.21 8.43
C GLN A 175 -24.74 29.80 9.01
N ALA A 176 -25.11 31.03 8.63
CA ALA A 176 -26.33 31.66 9.09
C ALA A 176 -27.61 30.95 8.58
N ALA A 177 -27.53 30.33 7.39
CA ALA A 177 -28.62 29.56 6.81
C ALA A 177 -28.76 28.14 7.39
N ASP A 178 -27.68 27.62 8.05
CA ASP A 178 -27.65 26.27 8.60
C ASP A 178 -28.16 26.28 10.05
N GLY A 179 -29.38 25.79 10.27
CA GLY A 179 -30.00 25.68 11.59
C GLY A 179 -29.66 24.40 12.38
N ARG A 180 -28.75 23.55 11.88
CA ARG A 180 -28.45 22.26 12.52
C ARG A 180 -27.45 22.40 13.67
N ASN A 181 -27.66 21.59 14.74
CA ASN A 181 -26.73 21.51 15.86
C ASN A 181 -25.92 20.20 15.80
N TYR A 182 -24.81 20.22 15.13
CA TYR A 182 -23.94 19.06 14.94
C TYR A 182 -23.30 18.50 16.25
N ARG A 183 -23.35 19.27 17.36
CA ARG A 183 -22.82 18.81 18.65
C ARG A 183 -23.80 17.90 19.41
N GLU A 184 -25.10 18.04 19.14
CA GLU A 184 -26.14 17.20 19.74
C GLU A 184 -26.36 15.88 19.00
N GLU A 185 -26.11 15.83 17.70
CA GLU A 185 -26.25 14.62 16.90
C GLU A 185 -25.26 13.51 17.29
N GLY A 186 -24.13 13.85 17.93
CA GLY A 186 -23.11 12.90 18.39
C GLY A 186 -23.45 12.16 19.70
N HIS A 187 -24.52 12.51 20.41
CA HIS A 187 -24.88 11.92 21.70
C HIS A 187 -25.95 10.84 21.63
N ASN A 188 -26.60 10.62 20.50
CA ASN A 188 -27.69 9.64 20.33
C ASN A 188 -27.25 8.29 19.73
N GLY A 189 -25.97 7.97 19.77
CA GLY A 189 -25.37 6.75 19.23
C GLY A 189 -24.44 6.03 20.19
N ALA A 190 -24.86 5.81 21.43
CA ALA A 190 -24.17 4.91 22.37
C ALA A 190 -25.10 3.76 22.76
#